data_0f8338627517fcd47c656ee4a22c87f2
#
_entry.id   0f8338627517fcd47c656ee4a22c87f2
#
_cell.length_a   1.000
_cell.length_b   1.000
_cell.length_c   1.000
_cell.angle_alpha   90.00
_cell.angle_beta   90.00
_cell.angle_gamma   90.00
#
_symmetry.space_group_name_H-M   'P 1'
#
loop_
_entity.id
_entity.type
_entity.pdbx_description
1 polymer ?
#
loop_
_entity_poly.entity_id
_entity_poly.type
_entity_poly.pdbx_seq_one_letter_code
_entity_poly.pdbx_strand_id
1 'polypeptide(L)'
;PTFFEIDFSFTKDSVMVLMHDLTIDRTTDGKGRVADYTYEELQRFRLVDRDGKLTPYRIPRLKDMLEWGKDKVVFNFDNKYINTKGVSDEVRKASLDYYIRQLRPGGDWSMYHNIMLSVRSVEEALYYWNHGIRNVMFCVEISSMEHFRAYEASPIPWKYIMAYIRLAVNPELQQVYDLLHAEGVMTMTSITGSSDKVKNPHDRRVAYMRELLAEPDIIETD
;
A
#
# COMPACT_ATOMS: atom_id res chain seq x y z
N PRO A 1 2.00 -13.95 8.40
CA PRO A 1 2.96 -12.96 7.89
C PRO A 1 2.61 -11.56 8.39
N THR A 2 3.62 -10.72 8.61
CA THR A 2 3.42 -9.31 8.93
C THR A 2 3.35 -8.53 7.61
N PHE A 3 2.37 -7.63 7.50
CA PHE A 3 2.19 -6.76 6.34
C PHE A 3 2.62 -5.35 6.70
N PHE A 4 3.36 -4.69 5.82
CA PHE A 4 3.67 -3.27 5.89
C PHE A 4 3.16 -2.59 4.64
N GLU A 5 2.24 -1.63 4.82
CA GLU A 5 1.96 -0.66 3.79
C GLU A 5 3.12 0.32 3.75
N ILE A 6 3.63 0.62 2.56
CA ILE A 6 4.76 1.51 2.38
C ILE A 6 4.53 2.47 1.22
N ASP A 7 4.89 3.71 1.50
CA ASP A 7 4.94 4.79 0.52
C ASP A 7 6.38 5.08 0.12
N PHE A 8 6.57 5.47 -1.11
CA PHE A 8 7.89 5.91 -1.56
C PHE A 8 7.81 7.07 -2.55
N SER A 9 8.91 7.81 -2.60
CA SER A 9 9.10 8.95 -3.50
C SER A 9 10.43 8.83 -4.21
N PHE A 10 10.55 9.53 -5.36
CA PHE A 10 11.80 9.60 -6.11
C PHE A 10 12.62 10.82 -5.70
N THR A 11 13.91 10.60 -5.50
CA THR A 11 14.91 11.65 -5.35
C THR A 11 15.26 12.26 -6.70
N LYS A 12 16.02 13.37 -6.69
CA LYS A 12 16.53 14.05 -7.89
C LYS A 12 17.35 13.13 -8.81
N ASP A 13 18.10 12.21 -8.23
CA ASP A 13 18.89 11.19 -8.92
C ASP A 13 18.14 9.88 -9.15
N SER A 14 16.80 9.90 -9.07
CA SER A 14 15.91 8.77 -9.35
C SER A 14 16.09 7.56 -8.43
N VAL A 15 16.60 7.77 -7.22
CA VAL A 15 16.62 6.74 -6.17
C VAL A 15 15.26 6.72 -5.46
N MET A 16 14.69 5.54 -5.27
CA MET A 16 13.44 5.38 -4.51
C MET A 16 13.75 5.33 -3.02
N VAL A 17 13.08 6.21 -2.26
CA VAL A 17 13.20 6.31 -0.81
C VAL A 17 11.83 6.16 -0.15
N LEU A 18 11.77 5.62 1.06
CA LEU A 18 10.53 5.53 1.81
C LEU A 18 10.16 6.92 2.33
N MET A 19 9.10 7.48 1.77
CA MET A 19 8.59 8.79 2.16
C MET A 19 7.14 8.93 1.71
N HIS A 20 6.24 9.12 2.67
CA HIS A 20 4.83 9.37 2.41
C HIS A 20 4.60 10.72 1.75
N ASP A 21 5.19 11.79 2.32
CA ASP A 21 4.97 13.16 1.86
C ASP A 21 5.91 13.48 0.68
N LEU A 22 5.50 14.39 -0.19
CA LEU A 22 6.38 14.91 -1.25
C LEU A 22 7.51 15.79 -0.72
N THR A 23 7.44 16.18 0.57
CA THR A 23 8.46 16.97 1.28
C THR A 23 8.98 16.20 2.49
N ILE A 24 10.19 16.56 2.93
CA ILE A 24 10.83 15.94 4.10
C ILE A 24 10.48 16.64 5.43
N ASP A 25 9.65 17.68 5.38
CA ASP A 25 9.44 18.64 6.46
C ASP A 25 8.81 18.06 7.73
N ARG A 26 7.90 17.09 7.58
CA ARG A 26 7.15 16.53 8.71
C ARG A 26 7.91 15.46 9.47
N THR A 27 8.71 14.69 8.76
CA THR A 27 9.32 13.46 9.30
C THR A 27 10.83 13.54 9.46
N THR A 28 11.45 14.72 9.16
CA THR A 28 12.89 14.93 9.32
C THR A 28 13.20 16.31 9.95
N ASP A 29 14.48 16.51 10.29
CA ASP A 29 15.02 17.82 10.71
C ASP A 29 15.36 18.73 9.51
N GLY A 30 15.07 18.28 8.27
CA GLY A 30 15.24 19.03 7.04
C GLY A 30 13.95 19.67 6.54
N LYS A 31 14.06 20.36 5.39
CA LYS A 31 12.94 20.99 4.69
C LYS A 31 13.09 20.90 3.19
N GLY A 32 11.98 20.89 2.47
CA GLY A 32 11.96 20.89 1.02
C GLY A 32 11.46 19.60 0.40
N ARG A 33 11.40 19.57 -0.93
CA ARG A 33 10.84 18.44 -1.66
C ARG A 33 11.86 17.30 -1.78
N VAL A 34 11.40 16.08 -1.65
CA VAL A 34 12.24 14.87 -1.88
C VAL A 34 12.93 14.93 -3.24
N ALA A 35 12.20 15.32 -4.28
CA ALA A 35 12.69 15.39 -5.66
C ALA A 35 13.76 16.47 -5.92
N ASP A 36 13.99 17.38 -4.97
CA ASP A 36 15.00 18.44 -5.09
C ASP A 36 16.38 17.97 -4.59
N TYR A 37 16.45 16.87 -3.88
CA TYR A 37 17.65 16.29 -3.28
C TYR A 37 18.07 14.98 -3.97
N THR A 38 19.38 14.75 -4.09
CA THR A 38 19.92 13.41 -4.34
C THR A 38 19.76 12.55 -3.09
N TYR A 39 19.86 11.23 -3.25
CA TYR A 39 19.84 10.33 -2.09
C TYR A 39 20.94 10.66 -1.07
N GLU A 40 22.14 10.96 -1.54
CA GLU A 40 23.27 11.35 -0.68
C GLU A 40 23.00 12.63 0.11
N GLU A 41 22.38 13.63 -0.53
CA GLU A 41 22.00 14.87 0.13
C GLU A 41 20.93 14.62 1.21
N LEU A 42 19.96 13.73 0.95
CA LEU A 42 18.94 13.35 1.95
C LEU A 42 19.54 12.67 3.18
N GLN A 43 20.69 12.02 3.05
CA GLN A 43 21.37 11.37 4.20
C GLN A 43 21.96 12.36 5.21
N ARG A 44 21.90 13.66 4.96
CA ARG A 44 22.27 14.71 5.93
C ARG A 44 21.18 14.90 6.99
N PHE A 45 19.93 14.61 6.65
CA PHE A 45 18.77 14.80 7.51
C PHE A 45 18.47 13.56 8.34
N ARG A 46 18.03 13.77 9.58
CA ARG A 46 17.63 12.69 10.49
C ARG A 46 16.12 12.64 10.62
N LEU A 47 15.59 11.45 10.76
CA LEU A 47 14.17 11.26 11.04
C LEU A 47 13.82 11.77 12.44
N VAL A 48 12.62 12.31 12.58
CA VAL A 48 12.01 12.63 13.86
C VAL A 48 10.92 11.62 14.18
N ASP A 49 10.72 11.32 15.47
CA ASP A 49 9.63 10.47 15.93
C ASP A 49 8.28 11.23 15.98
N ARG A 50 7.22 10.55 16.43
CA ARG A 50 5.87 11.14 16.53
C ARG A 50 5.79 12.37 17.45
N ASP A 51 6.70 12.48 18.42
CA ASP A 51 6.79 13.60 19.36
C ASP A 51 7.69 14.74 18.82
N GLY A 52 8.22 14.60 17.60
CA GLY A 52 9.14 15.55 16.97
C GLY A 52 10.58 15.44 17.48
N LYS A 53 10.90 14.40 18.26
CA LYS A 53 12.25 14.18 18.79
C LYS A 53 13.15 13.56 17.73
N LEU A 54 14.36 14.07 17.64
CA LEU A 54 15.35 13.62 16.69
C LEU A 54 15.83 12.20 16.99
N THR A 55 15.85 11.36 15.96
CA THR A 55 16.34 9.98 16.01
C THR A 55 17.73 9.86 15.37
N PRO A 56 18.46 8.75 15.55
CA PRO A 56 19.69 8.49 14.81
C PRO A 56 19.45 8.01 13.37
N TYR A 57 18.21 7.75 13.00
CA TYR A 57 17.86 7.15 11.73
C TYR A 57 17.79 8.15 10.56
N ARG A 58 17.97 7.64 9.36
CA ARG A 58 17.93 8.38 8.09
C ARG A 58 16.80 7.84 7.21
N ILE A 59 16.47 8.59 6.15
CA ILE A 59 15.52 8.13 5.13
C ILE A 59 16.10 6.89 4.43
N PRO A 60 15.42 5.72 4.49
CA PRO A 60 15.92 4.50 3.88
C PRO A 60 15.57 4.45 2.37
N ARG A 61 16.37 3.73 1.59
CA ARG A 61 16.01 3.36 0.22
C ARG A 61 15.00 2.22 0.23
N LEU A 62 14.11 2.21 -0.75
CA LEU A 62 13.20 1.09 -0.98
C LEU A 62 13.96 -0.24 -1.14
N LYS A 63 15.06 -0.22 -1.89
CA LYS A 63 15.90 -1.41 -2.10
C LYS A 63 16.38 -2.03 -0.77
N ASP A 64 16.83 -1.20 0.17
CA ASP A 64 17.33 -1.68 1.47
C ASP A 64 16.20 -2.30 2.30
N MET A 65 14.99 -1.74 2.21
CA MET A 65 13.80 -2.30 2.87
C MET A 65 13.36 -3.63 2.26
N LEU A 66 13.37 -3.74 0.95
CA LEU A 66 13.03 -5.00 0.26
C LEU A 66 14.01 -6.12 0.64
N GLU A 67 15.30 -5.81 0.68
CA GLU A 67 16.34 -6.76 1.08
C GLU A 67 16.19 -7.18 2.56
N TRP A 68 15.93 -6.21 3.45
CA TRP A 68 15.69 -6.49 4.86
C TRP A 68 14.44 -7.34 5.08
N GLY A 69 13.36 -7.05 4.35
CA GLY A 69 12.05 -7.69 4.52
C GLY A 69 11.88 -9.00 3.77
N LYS A 70 12.85 -9.37 2.92
CA LYS A 70 12.82 -10.62 2.18
C LYS A 70 12.58 -11.80 3.12
N ASP A 71 11.60 -12.63 2.79
CA ASP A 71 11.17 -13.81 3.56
C ASP A 71 10.64 -13.53 5.00
N LYS A 72 10.45 -12.26 5.38
CA LYS A 72 9.97 -11.86 6.71
C LYS A 72 8.62 -11.18 6.69
N VAL A 73 8.41 -10.26 5.76
CA VAL A 73 7.22 -9.41 5.68
C VAL A 73 6.70 -9.31 4.25
N VAL A 74 5.43 -8.99 4.09
CA VAL A 74 4.84 -8.60 2.81
C VAL A 74 4.76 -7.08 2.76
N PHE A 75 5.23 -6.49 1.67
CA PHE A 75 5.14 -5.06 1.44
C PHE A 75 3.98 -4.74 0.51
N ASN A 76 3.03 -3.96 0.99
CA ASN A 76 1.97 -3.38 0.18
C ASN A 76 2.40 -1.99 -0.31
N PHE A 77 2.62 -1.86 -1.61
CA PHE A 77 3.07 -0.62 -2.23
C PHE A 77 1.89 0.29 -2.53
N ASP A 78 1.80 1.44 -1.84
CA ASP A 78 0.89 2.52 -2.27
C ASP A 78 1.59 3.45 -3.26
N ASN A 79 1.09 3.48 -4.50
CA ASN A 79 1.65 4.31 -5.54
C ASN A 79 1.05 5.72 -5.49
N LYS A 80 1.71 6.63 -4.78
CA LYS A 80 1.28 8.02 -4.65
C LYS A 80 1.10 8.74 -5.99
N TYR A 81 1.89 8.42 -7.00
CA TYR A 81 1.80 9.07 -8.33
C TYR A 81 0.54 8.66 -9.09
N ILE A 82 -0.05 7.49 -8.79
CA ILE A 82 -1.32 7.07 -9.36
C ILE A 82 -2.49 7.70 -8.58
N ASN A 83 -2.34 7.80 -7.26
CA ASN A 83 -3.43 8.08 -6.33
C ASN A 83 -3.57 9.57 -5.96
N THR A 84 -2.56 10.41 -6.26
CA THR A 84 -2.58 11.82 -5.88
C THR A 84 -3.50 12.64 -6.81
N LYS A 85 -4.41 13.41 -6.21
CA LYS A 85 -5.28 14.34 -6.94
C LYS A 85 -4.42 15.38 -7.68
N GLY A 86 -4.73 15.59 -8.96
CA GLY A 86 -4.03 16.58 -9.80
C GLY A 86 -2.81 16.03 -10.54
N VAL A 87 -2.48 14.75 -10.37
CA VAL A 87 -1.49 14.08 -11.21
C VAL A 87 -2.09 13.83 -12.60
N SER A 88 -1.37 14.19 -13.66
CA SER A 88 -1.83 13.98 -15.04
C SER A 88 -1.87 12.50 -15.42
N ASP A 89 -2.68 12.14 -16.43
CA ASP A 89 -2.77 10.76 -16.90
C ASP A 89 -1.44 10.26 -17.48
N GLU A 90 -0.63 11.15 -18.04
CA GLU A 90 0.73 10.83 -18.53
C GLU A 90 1.64 10.39 -17.38
N VAL A 91 1.62 11.11 -16.27
CA VAL A 91 2.42 10.77 -15.06
C VAL A 91 1.91 9.48 -14.45
N ARG A 92 0.57 9.29 -14.38
CA ARG A 92 -0.03 8.02 -13.91
C ARG A 92 0.44 6.86 -14.76
N LYS A 93 0.32 6.97 -16.08
CA LYS A 93 0.76 5.93 -17.02
C LYS A 93 2.25 5.66 -16.91
N ALA A 94 3.08 6.69 -16.85
CA ALA A 94 4.53 6.54 -16.69
C ALA A 94 4.91 5.80 -15.40
N SER A 95 4.16 6.04 -14.32
CA SER A 95 4.33 5.34 -13.05
C SER A 95 3.95 3.85 -13.17
N LEU A 96 2.80 3.54 -13.79
CA LEU A 96 2.40 2.14 -14.05
C LEU A 96 3.45 1.40 -14.90
N ASP A 97 3.91 2.04 -15.97
CA ASP A 97 4.95 1.49 -16.85
C ASP A 97 6.28 1.27 -16.12
N TYR A 98 6.61 2.15 -15.16
CA TYR A 98 7.78 1.98 -14.31
C TYR A 98 7.66 0.71 -13.44
N TYR A 99 6.54 0.52 -12.73
CA TYR A 99 6.28 -0.67 -11.93
C TYR A 99 6.35 -1.95 -12.77
N ILE A 100 5.76 -1.93 -13.97
CA ILE A 100 5.82 -3.05 -14.90
C ILE A 100 7.26 -3.40 -15.23
N ARG A 101 8.11 -2.40 -15.53
CA ARG A 101 9.54 -2.63 -15.82
C ARG A 101 10.28 -3.25 -14.63
N GLN A 102 9.96 -2.81 -13.41
CA GLN A 102 10.59 -3.34 -12.19
C GLN A 102 10.19 -4.79 -11.88
N LEU A 103 8.92 -5.13 -12.13
CA LEU A 103 8.33 -6.43 -11.78
C LEU A 103 8.54 -7.51 -12.85
N ARG A 104 8.83 -7.14 -14.09
CA ARG A 104 9.10 -8.10 -15.17
C ARG A 104 10.38 -8.90 -14.91
N PRO A 105 10.51 -10.12 -15.47
CA PRO A 105 11.75 -10.87 -15.41
C PRO A 105 12.96 -10.01 -15.82
N GLY A 106 13.96 -9.94 -14.93
CA GLY A 106 15.15 -9.09 -15.10
C GLY A 106 15.00 -7.64 -14.58
N GLY A 107 13.84 -7.24 -14.11
CA GLY A 107 13.66 -5.98 -13.38
C GLY A 107 14.11 -6.08 -11.92
N ASP A 108 14.41 -4.96 -11.29
CA ASP A 108 15.01 -4.90 -9.94
C ASP A 108 14.12 -5.52 -8.85
N TRP A 109 12.79 -5.59 -9.06
CA TRP A 109 11.85 -6.17 -8.10
C TRP A 109 11.41 -7.59 -8.45
N SER A 110 11.85 -8.14 -9.59
CA SER A 110 11.41 -9.45 -10.06
C SER A 110 11.79 -10.62 -9.16
N MET A 111 12.80 -10.43 -8.32
CA MET A 111 13.29 -11.44 -7.37
C MET A 111 12.55 -11.44 -6.02
N TYR A 112 11.71 -10.43 -5.75
CA TYR A 112 10.97 -10.34 -4.50
C TYR A 112 9.57 -10.90 -4.68
N HIS A 113 9.22 -11.93 -3.88
CA HIS A 113 7.91 -12.58 -3.91
C HIS A 113 6.98 -12.08 -2.79
N ASN A 114 7.41 -11.07 -2.06
CA ASN A 114 6.74 -10.46 -0.92
C ASN A 114 6.24 -9.04 -1.21
N ILE A 115 6.02 -8.72 -2.49
CA ILE A 115 5.45 -7.46 -2.94
C ILE A 115 3.97 -7.67 -3.26
N MET A 116 3.15 -6.76 -2.76
CA MET A 116 1.76 -6.57 -3.09
C MET A 116 1.57 -5.14 -3.61
N LEU A 117 0.70 -4.95 -4.58
CA LEU A 117 0.42 -3.63 -5.15
C LEU A 117 -0.97 -3.17 -4.72
N SER A 118 -1.08 -2.02 -4.06
CA SER A 118 -2.36 -1.33 -3.92
C SER A 118 -2.81 -0.82 -5.28
N VAL A 119 -3.97 -1.27 -5.73
CA VAL A 119 -4.62 -0.84 -6.96
C VAL A 119 -6.02 -0.30 -6.69
N ARG A 120 -6.43 0.75 -7.39
CA ARG A 120 -7.65 1.51 -7.09
C ARG A 120 -8.86 1.10 -7.92
N SER A 121 -8.64 0.36 -9.00
CA SER A 121 -9.72 -0.11 -9.85
C SER A 121 -9.37 -1.41 -10.56
N VAL A 122 -10.38 -2.08 -11.09
CA VAL A 122 -10.19 -3.27 -11.91
C VAL A 122 -9.40 -2.97 -13.18
N GLU A 123 -9.56 -1.78 -13.75
CA GLU A 123 -8.82 -1.34 -14.95
C GLU A 123 -7.32 -1.23 -14.66
N GLU A 124 -6.95 -0.71 -13.49
CA GLU A 124 -5.55 -0.65 -13.06
C GLU A 124 -4.97 -2.04 -12.86
N ALA A 125 -5.69 -2.93 -12.17
CA ALA A 125 -5.28 -4.32 -12.03
C ALA A 125 -5.13 -5.01 -13.39
N LEU A 126 -6.07 -4.81 -14.30
CA LEU A 126 -6.02 -5.32 -15.66
C LEU A 126 -4.85 -4.75 -16.46
N TYR A 127 -4.46 -3.50 -16.21
CA TYR A 127 -3.29 -2.93 -16.85
C TYR A 127 -2.03 -3.73 -16.52
N TYR A 128 -1.75 -4.01 -15.25
CA TYR A 128 -0.66 -4.89 -14.83
C TYR A 128 -0.81 -6.31 -15.38
N TRP A 129 -2.02 -6.86 -15.27
CA TRP A 129 -2.32 -8.22 -15.74
C TRP A 129 -2.05 -8.39 -17.23
N ASN A 130 -2.51 -7.47 -18.07
CA ASN A 130 -2.33 -7.51 -19.53
C ASN A 130 -0.86 -7.32 -19.95
N HIS A 131 -0.04 -6.72 -19.08
CA HIS A 131 1.40 -6.61 -19.27
C HIS A 131 2.19 -7.81 -18.73
N GLY A 132 1.51 -8.88 -18.32
CA GLY A 132 2.15 -10.14 -17.92
C GLY A 132 2.65 -10.19 -16.48
N ILE A 133 2.25 -9.27 -15.62
CA ILE A 133 2.63 -9.29 -14.19
C ILE A 133 1.83 -10.39 -13.49
N ARG A 134 2.55 -11.40 -12.93
CA ARG A 134 2.01 -12.62 -12.31
C ARG A 134 2.75 -13.02 -11.02
N ASN A 135 3.67 -12.19 -10.57
CA ASN A 135 4.55 -12.46 -9.43
C ASN A 135 4.23 -11.62 -8.19
N VAL A 136 3.13 -10.88 -8.22
CA VAL A 136 2.63 -10.06 -7.10
C VAL A 136 1.16 -10.34 -6.85
N MET A 137 0.68 -10.01 -5.66
CA MET A 137 -0.75 -9.89 -5.36
C MET A 137 -1.20 -8.44 -5.58
N PHE A 138 -2.46 -8.28 -5.95
CA PHE A 138 -3.11 -6.98 -6.04
C PHE A 138 -3.98 -6.78 -4.79
N CYS A 139 -3.68 -5.76 -4.00
CA CYS A 139 -4.54 -5.28 -2.94
C CYS A 139 -5.55 -4.31 -3.55
N VAL A 140 -6.79 -4.74 -3.65
CA VAL A 140 -7.83 -4.05 -4.42
C VAL A 140 -8.99 -3.64 -3.53
N GLU A 141 -9.57 -2.46 -3.77
CA GLU A 141 -10.78 -2.05 -3.06
C GLU A 141 -11.99 -2.85 -3.58
N ILE A 142 -12.55 -3.71 -2.71
CA ILE A 142 -13.82 -4.40 -2.95
C ILE A 142 -14.78 -4.07 -1.80
N SER A 143 -15.39 -2.89 -1.87
CA SER A 143 -16.27 -2.34 -0.84
C SER A 143 -17.74 -2.25 -1.28
N SER A 144 -18.12 -3.01 -2.30
CA SER A 144 -19.48 -3.13 -2.80
C SER A 144 -19.67 -4.38 -3.65
N MET A 145 -20.92 -4.79 -3.86
CA MET A 145 -21.27 -5.87 -4.80
C MET A 145 -20.89 -5.51 -6.24
N GLU A 146 -20.91 -4.24 -6.61
CA GLU A 146 -20.46 -3.77 -7.93
C GLU A 146 -18.97 -4.06 -8.12
N HIS A 147 -18.11 -3.71 -7.14
CA HIS A 147 -16.69 -4.01 -7.16
C HIS A 147 -16.45 -5.53 -7.22
N PHE A 148 -17.15 -6.31 -6.39
CA PHE A 148 -17.02 -7.78 -6.43
C PHE A 148 -17.32 -8.33 -7.83
N ARG A 149 -18.45 -7.93 -8.45
CA ARG A 149 -18.83 -8.38 -9.78
C ARG A 149 -17.83 -7.96 -10.86
N ALA A 150 -17.22 -6.77 -10.74
CA ALA A 150 -16.22 -6.32 -11.68
C ALA A 150 -14.96 -7.22 -11.66
N TYR A 151 -14.50 -7.62 -10.47
CA TYR A 151 -13.37 -8.55 -10.34
C TYR A 151 -13.74 -9.99 -10.71
N GLU A 152 -14.94 -10.45 -10.34
CA GLU A 152 -15.47 -11.77 -10.73
C GLU A 152 -15.52 -11.93 -12.27
N ALA A 153 -15.91 -10.88 -12.98
CA ALA A 153 -15.96 -10.85 -14.46
C ALA A 153 -14.58 -10.66 -15.11
N SER A 154 -13.54 -10.33 -14.33
CA SER A 154 -12.20 -10.09 -14.84
C SER A 154 -11.46 -11.41 -15.13
N PRO A 155 -10.45 -11.42 -16.01
CA PRO A 155 -9.60 -12.59 -16.24
C PRO A 155 -8.56 -12.82 -15.13
N ILE A 156 -8.55 -12.01 -14.06
CA ILE A 156 -7.59 -12.12 -12.96
C ILE A 156 -8.07 -13.18 -11.98
N PRO A 157 -7.36 -14.31 -11.81
CA PRO A 157 -7.77 -15.32 -10.84
C PRO A 157 -7.72 -14.78 -9.40
N TRP A 158 -8.70 -15.15 -8.58
CA TRP A 158 -8.83 -14.72 -7.19
C TRP A 158 -7.56 -14.92 -6.35
N LYS A 159 -6.75 -15.92 -6.62
CA LYS A 159 -5.47 -16.17 -5.93
C LYS A 159 -4.45 -15.03 -6.05
N TYR A 160 -4.65 -14.07 -6.97
CA TYR A 160 -3.83 -12.88 -7.12
C TYR A 160 -4.45 -11.63 -6.46
N ILE A 161 -5.61 -11.79 -5.83
CA ILE A 161 -6.38 -10.72 -5.23
C ILE A 161 -6.32 -10.83 -3.70
N MET A 162 -6.08 -9.72 -3.05
CA MET A 162 -6.43 -9.47 -1.66
C MET A 162 -7.43 -8.31 -1.63
N ALA A 163 -8.55 -8.49 -0.96
CA ALA A 163 -9.62 -7.50 -0.96
C ALA A 163 -9.46 -6.54 0.21
N TYR A 164 -9.33 -5.24 -0.09
CA TYR A 164 -9.40 -4.16 0.87
C TYR A 164 -10.85 -3.71 1.04
N ILE A 165 -11.39 -3.89 2.24
CA ILE A 165 -12.76 -3.54 2.58
C ILE A 165 -12.70 -2.52 3.73
N ARG A 166 -13.16 -1.30 3.46
CA ARG A 166 -12.93 -0.15 4.36
C ARG A 166 -13.58 -0.28 5.73
N LEU A 167 -14.80 -0.80 5.81
CA LEU A 167 -15.55 -0.88 7.07
C LEU A 167 -16.38 -2.16 7.12
N ALA A 168 -16.28 -2.87 8.20
CA ALA A 168 -16.84 -4.20 8.39
C ALA A 168 -18.33 -4.25 8.80
N VAL A 169 -18.93 -3.18 9.23
CA VAL A 169 -20.22 -3.20 9.97
C VAL A 169 -21.44 -2.93 9.09
N ASN A 170 -21.29 -2.79 7.78
CA ASN A 170 -22.44 -2.65 6.88
C ASN A 170 -22.93 -4.04 6.45
N PRO A 171 -24.25 -4.36 6.58
CA PRO A 171 -24.80 -5.64 6.11
C PRO A 171 -24.52 -5.99 4.65
N GLU A 172 -24.45 -4.99 3.78
CA GLU A 172 -24.07 -5.21 2.37
C GLU A 172 -22.61 -5.65 2.23
N LEU A 173 -21.72 -5.14 3.09
CA LEU A 173 -20.32 -5.53 3.11
C LEU A 173 -20.16 -6.94 3.68
N GLN A 174 -20.97 -7.37 4.65
CA GLN A 174 -20.91 -8.75 5.15
C GLN A 174 -21.15 -9.75 4.04
N GLN A 175 -22.13 -9.51 3.17
CA GLN A 175 -22.34 -10.35 1.99
C GLN A 175 -21.12 -10.39 1.06
N VAL A 176 -20.43 -9.28 0.88
CA VAL A 176 -19.19 -9.22 0.08
C VAL A 176 -18.08 -10.02 0.75
N TYR A 177 -17.91 -9.92 2.09
CA TYR A 177 -16.95 -10.74 2.84
C TYR A 177 -17.23 -12.24 2.66
N ASP A 178 -18.48 -12.65 2.84
CA ASP A 178 -18.88 -14.05 2.73
C ASP A 178 -18.54 -14.62 1.33
N LEU A 179 -18.80 -13.84 0.28
CA LEU A 179 -18.50 -14.22 -1.09
C LEU A 179 -16.97 -14.28 -1.34
N LEU A 180 -16.22 -13.31 -0.85
CA LEU A 180 -14.75 -13.30 -0.99
C LEU A 180 -14.12 -14.50 -0.27
N HIS A 181 -14.55 -14.80 0.95
CA HIS A 181 -14.09 -15.96 1.70
C HIS A 181 -14.47 -17.29 1.00
N ALA A 182 -15.64 -17.36 0.37
CA ALA A 182 -16.05 -18.54 -0.41
C ALA A 182 -15.11 -18.76 -1.63
N GLU A 183 -14.57 -17.70 -2.21
CA GLU A 183 -13.57 -17.75 -3.27
C GLU A 183 -12.12 -17.93 -2.74
N GLY A 184 -11.93 -18.01 -1.42
CA GLY A 184 -10.62 -18.14 -0.79
C GLY A 184 -9.78 -16.85 -0.83
N VAL A 185 -10.42 -15.70 -0.99
CA VAL A 185 -9.78 -14.38 -1.03
C VAL A 185 -9.57 -13.85 0.37
N MET A 186 -8.34 -13.47 0.70
CA MET A 186 -8.04 -12.77 1.96
C MET A 186 -8.64 -11.37 1.95
N THR A 187 -9.17 -10.98 3.08
CA THR A 187 -9.80 -9.66 3.29
C THR A 187 -8.97 -8.81 4.24
N MET A 188 -8.87 -7.52 3.94
CA MET A 188 -8.19 -6.53 4.77
C MET A 188 -9.10 -5.33 5.04
N THR A 189 -9.12 -4.87 6.27
CA THR A 189 -9.78 -3.62 6.67
C THR A 189 -8.78 -2.65 7.28
N SER A 190 -8.98 -1.34 7.08
CA SER A 190 -8.18 -0.31 7.74
C SER A 190 -8.99 0.36 8.84
N ILE A 191 -8.38 0.50 10.02
CA ILE A 191 -8.94 1.19 11.17
C ILE A 191 -8.20 2.49 11.51
N THR A 192 -7.14 2.82 10.75
CA THR A 192 -6.30 4.01 10.96
C THR A 192 -7.08 5.31 10.91
N GLY A 193 -8.11 5.38 10.06
CA GLY A 193 -8.99 6.54 9.89
C GLY A 193 -10.14 6.62 10.91
N SER A 194 -10.44 5.54 11.61
CA SER A 194 -11.64 5.35 12.44
C SER A 194 -11.33 4.94 13.88
N SER A 195 -11.22 3.65 14.14
CA SER A 195 -11.11 3.09 15.49
C SER A 195 -9.82 3.48 16.21
N ASP A 196 -8.70 3.66 15.49
CA ASP A 196 -7.44 4.11 16.07
C ASP A 196 -7.49 5.56 16.59
N LYS A 197 -8.38 6.40 16.04
CA LYS A 197 -8.58 7.80 16.46
C LYS A 197 -9.49 7.97 17.66
N VAL A 198 -10.14 6.91 18.13
CA VAL A 198 -10.98 6.96 19.32
C VAL A 198 -10.09 7.16 20.55
N LYS A 199 -10.25 8.30 21.23
CA LYS A 199 -9.37 8.70 22.34
C LYS A 199 -9.63 7.88 23.63
N ASN A 200 -10.90 7.59 23.92
CA ASN A 200 -11.27 6.83 25.10
C ASN A 200 -10.86 5.35 24.91
N PRO A 201 -10.06 4.75 25.82
CA PRO A 201 -9.59 3.38 25.67
C PRO A 201 -10.72 2.33 25.65
N HIS A 202 -11.80 2.54 26.44
CA HIS A 202 -12.94 1.63 26.45
C HIS A 202 -13.69 1.67 25.11
N ASP A 203 -14.01 2.88 24.62
CA ASP A 203 -14.73 3.06 23.36
C ASP A 203 -13.91 2.58 22.17
N ARG A 204 -12.56 2.78 22.20
CA ARG A 204 -11.63 2.26 21.21
C ARG A 204 -11.70 0.73 21.16
N ARG A 205 -11.69 0.07 22.30
CA ARG A 205 -11.82 -1.40 22.38
C ARG A 205 -13.15 -1.87 21.80
N VAL A 206 -14.24 -1.17 22.07
CA VAL A 206 -15.57 -1.48 21.48
C VAL A 206 -15.53 -1.30 19.97
N ALA A 207 -14.89 -0.24 19.48
CA ALA A 207 -14.73 0.01 18.03
C ALA A 207 -13.94 -1.14 17.36
N TYR A 208 -12.80 -1.55 17.93
CA TYR A 208 -12.04 -2.69 17.43
C TYR A 208 -12.85 -4.00 17.39
N MET A 209 -13.62 -4.27 18.45
CA MET A 209 -14.46 -5.47 18.48
C MET A 209 -15.52 -5.49 17.36
N ARG A 210 -16.03 -4.32 16.96
CA ARG A 210 -16.97 -4.22 15.83
C ARG A 210 -16.30 -4.57 14.50
N GLU A 211 -15.05 -4.09 14.28
CA GLU A 211 -14.30 -4.42 13.07
C GLU A 211 -14.01 -5.92 12.97
N LEU A 212 -13.75 -6.57 14.11
CA LEU A 212 -13.51 -8.01 14.17
C LEU A 212 -14.74 -8.87 13.90
N LEU A 213 -15.95 -8.32 14.02
CA LEU A 213 -17.20 -9.08 13.78
C LEU A 213 -17.40 -9.50 12.32
N ALA A 214 -16.74 -8.82 11.37
CA ALA A 214 -16.75 -9.22 9.96
C ALA A 214 -15.62 -10.21 9.61
N GLU A 215 -14.86 -10.64 10.63
CA GLU A 215 -13.78 -11.62 10.50
C GLU A 215 -12.76 -11.29 9.36
N PRO A 216 -12.23 -10.05 9.30
CA PRO A 216 -11.19 -9.75 8.32
C PRO A 216 -9.93 -10.56 8.63
N ASP A 217 -9.25 -11.05 7.60
CA ASP A 217 -7.98 -11.78 7.75
C ASP A 217 -6.85 -10.86 8.21
N ILE A 218 -6.91 -9.58 7.83
CA ILE A 218 -5.90 -8.57 8.11
C ILE A 218 -6.57 -7.27 8.58
N ILE A 219 -6.01 -6.69 9.65
CA ILE A 219 -6.36 -5.35 10.11
C ILE A 219 -5.15 -4.44 9.98
N GLU A 220 -5.33 -3.37 9.21
CA GLU A 220 -4.36 -2.29 9.10
C GLU A 220 -4.57 -1.30 10.25
N THR A 221 -3.51 -1.01 10.99
CA THR A 221 -3.49 -0.09 12.15
C THR A 221 -2.21 0.76 12.14
N ASP A 222 -2.26 1.94 12.79
CA ASP A 222 -1.12 2.85 12.95
C ASP A 222 -0.05 2.33 13.93
#